data_4667847fd58962aee4a3c3b704fe85ca
#
_entry.id   4667847fd58962aee4a3c3b704fe85ca
#
_cell.length_a   1.000
_cell.length_b   1.000
_cell.length_c   1.000
_cell.angle_alpha   90.00
_cell.angle_beta   90.00
_cell.angle_gamma   90.00
#
_symmetry.space_group_name_H-M   'P 1'
#
loop_
_entity.id
_entity.type
_entity.pdbx_description
1 polymer ?
#
loop_
_entity_poly.entity_id
_entity_poly.type
_entity_poly.pdbx_seq_one_letter_code
_entity_poly.pdbx_strand_id
1 'polypeptide(L)'
;MPARLAVDMNQEHICLRPIVESDFPYFLALLNDPAVMGEHLWTGWRQPDRIHRVWAETGLLTDEQWTLAITTDGEFCGYAAAMREGASPAAPHWSIGAQLLPEARGRGIGTRAHRLFADYLFAHSPVMRLEAETESTNLAEQRVLEKVGFTREGVQRAHTFRDGEWRDMVLYSLLRTDPLV
;
A
#
# COMPACT_ATOMS: atom_id res chain seq x y z
N MET A 1 20.50 34.39 -2.54
CA MET A 1 21.02 33.32 -1.65
C MET A 1 19.86 32.37 -1.40
N PRO A 2 19.81 31.14 -2.00
CA PRO A 2 18.76 30.19 -1.67
C PRO A 2 19.01 29.64 -0.27
N ALA A 3 17.98 29.69 0.58
CA ALA A 3 17.99 29.11 1.89
C ALA A 3 18.26 27.60 1.78
N ARG A 4 19.34 27.13 2.36
CA ARG A 4 19.58 25.71 2.60
C ARG A 4 18.49 25.25 3.56
N LEU A 5 17.53 24.45 3.04
CA LEU A 5 16.67 23.61 3.88
C LEU A 5 17.60 22.74 4.71
N ALA A 6 17.56 22.92 6.03
CA ALA A 6 18.23 22.03 6.96
C ALA A 6 17.61 20.64 6.74
N VAL A 7 18.38 19.72 6.18
CA VAL A 7 18.02 18.30 6.12
C VAL A 7 18.07 17.83 7.57
N ASP A 8 16.90 17.52 8.13
CA ASP A 8 16.80 16.88 9.43
C ASP A 8 17.42 15.48 9.31
N MET A 9 18.69 15.37 9.74
CA MET A 9 19.49 14.14 9.66
C MET A 9 18.94 12.99 10.52
N ASN A 10 17.80 13.19 11.19
CA ASN A 10 17.14 12.20 12.03
C ASN A 10 15.88 11.58 11.39
N GLN A 11 15.49 11.99 10.18
CA GLN A 11 14.36 11.39 9.46
C GLN A 11 14.88 10.38 8.43
N GLU A 12 14.51 9.12 8.63
CA GLU A 12 14.68 8.05 7.65
C GLU A 12 14.17 8.50 6.28
N HIS A 13 15.01 8.41 5.25
CA HIS A 13 14.66 8.78 3.90
C HIS A 13 13.80 7.68 3.27
N ILE A 14 12.47 7.89 3.23
CA ILE A 14 11.53 6.96 2.63
C ILE A 14 11.33 7.29 1.16
N CYS A 15 11.49 6.27 0.30
CA CYS A 15 11.24 6.36 -1.12
C CYS A 15 10.35 5.23 -1.61
N LEU A 16 9.65 5.50 -2.72
CA LEU A 16 9.00 4.48 -3.55
C LEU A 16 9.83 4.29 -4.83
N ARG A 17 10.03 3.04 -5.22
CA ARG A 17 10.71 2.68 -6.48
C ARG A 17 10.15 1.38 -7.06
N PRO A 18 10.37 1.08 -8.35
CA PRO A 18 10.07 -0.24 -8.87
C PRO A 18 10.75 -1.34 -8.06
N ILE A 19 10.10 -2.50 -7.98
CA ILE A 19 10.68 -3.70 -7.36
C ILE A 19 11.80 -4.22 -8.26
N VAL A 20 12.95 -4.54 -7.65
CA VAL A 20 14.11 -5.14 -8.33
C VAL A 20 14.35 -6.57 -7.84
N GLU A 21 15.18 -7.34 -8.56
CA GLU A 21 15.39 -8.76 -8.27
C GLU A 21 15.88 -9.03 -6.84
N SER A 22 16.73 -8.18 -6.31
CA SER A 22 17.23 -8.32 -4.93
C SER A 22 16.16 -8.15 -3.86
N ASP A 23 15.01 -7.57 -4.18
CA ASP A 23 13.89 -7.40 -3.24
C ASP A 23 13.06 -8.69 -3.09
N PHE A 24 13.15 -9.59 -4.07
CA PHE A 24 12.25 -10.76 -4.17
C PHE A 24 12.22 -11.65 -2.93
N PRO A 25 13.30 -11.98 -2.26
CA PRO A 25 13.24 -12.79 -1.04
C PRO A 25 12.32 -12.17 0.02
N TYR A 26 12.41 -10.86 0.21
CA TYR A 26 11.59 -10.12 1.18
C TYR A 26 10.15 -9.91 0.68
N PHE A 27 10.00 -9.59 -0.61
CA PHE A 27 8.69 -9.41 -1.23
C PHE A 27 7.87 -10.70 -1.19
N LEU A 28 8.47 -11.86 -1.51
CA LEU A 28 7.81 -13.15 -1.42
C LEU A 28 7.49 -13.55 0.02
N ALA A 29 8.32 -13.20 1.00
CA ALA A 29 8.02 -13.40 2.41
C ALA A 29 6.77 -12.61 2.82
N LEU A 30 6.64 -11.35 2.39
CA LEU A 30 5.44 -10.54 2.60
C LEU A 30 4.17 -11.10 1.92
N LEU A 31 4.30 -12.00 0.94
CA LEU A 31 3.17 -12.58 0.21
C LEU A 31 2.82 -14.01 0.63
N ASN A 32 3.77 -14.75 1.25
CA ASN A 32 3.65 -16.18 1.47
C ASN A 32 4.03 -16.65 2.89
N ASP A 33 4.61 -15.80 3.73
CA ASP A 33 4.93 -16.18 5.11
C ASP A 33 3.91 -15.56 6.08
N PRO A 34 3.04 -16.37 6.72
CA PRO A 34 2.04 -15.87 7.66
C PRO A 34 2.64 -15.07 8.81
N ALA A 35 3.85 -15.43 9.28
CA ALA A 35 4.52 -14.72 10.36
C ALA A 35 4.98 -13.32 9.95
N VAL A 36 5.36 -13.15 8.68
CA VAL A 36 5.78 -11.87 8.10
C VAL A 36 4.57 -11.02 7.71
N MET A 37 3.53 -11.62 7.14
CA MET A 37 2.31 -10.92 6.74
C MET A 37 1.56 -10.33 7.93
N GLY A 38 1.49 -11.06 9.03
CA GLY A 38 0.68 -10.71 10.19
C GLY A 38 -0.79 -11.13 10.06
N GLU A 39 -1.54 -10.89 11.12
CA GLU A 39 -2.89 -11.45 11.33
C GLU A 39 -3.98 -10.95 10.36
N HIS A 40 -3.79 -9.80 9.71
CA HIS A 40 -4.83 -9.16 8.89
C HIS A 40 -4.71 -9.41 7.39
N LEU A 41 -3.63 -10.03 6.91
CA LEU A 41 -3.32 -10.07 5.47
C LEU A 41 -3.22 -11.49 4.89
N TRP A 42 -3.11 -12.50 5.74
CA TRP A 42 -2.96 -13.87 5.28
C TRP A 42 -4.27 -14.40 4.66
N THR A 43 -4.23 -14.70 3.37
CA THR A 43 -5.38 -15.25 2.61
C THR A 43 -5.06 -16.56 1.88
N GLY A 44 -3.93 -17.19 2.23
CA GLY A 44 -3.49 -18.44 1.63
C GLY A 44 -2.23 -18.29 0.77
N TRP A 45 -1.68 -19.42 0.35
CA TRP A 45 -0.45 -19.51 -0.44
C TRP A 45 -0.61 -18.94 -1.84
N ARG A 46 0.39 -18.18 -2.27
CA ARG A 46 0.52 -17.69 -3.65
C ARG A 46 1.70 -18.37 -4.32
N GLN A 47 1.59 -18.67 -5.61
CA GLN A 47 2.65 -19.34 -6.36
C GLN A 47 3.80 -18.37 -6.67
N PRO A 48 5.01 -18.57 -6.11
CA PRO A 48 6.15 -17.65 -6.27
C PRO A 48 6.57 -17.46 -7.73
N ASP A 49 6.67 -18.56 -8.50
CA ASP A 49 7.09 -18.50 -9.90
C ASP A 49 6.16 -17.67 -10.78
N ARG A 50 4.85 -17.66 -10.46
CA ARG A 50 3.89 -16.79 -11.16
C ARG A 50 4.17 -15.32 -10.90
N ILE A 51 4.44 -14.98 -9.64
CA ILE A 51 4.73 -13.60 -9.23
C ILE A 51 6.01 -13.13 -9.90
N HIS A 52 7.06 -13.95 -9.87
CA HIS A 52 8.33 -13.63 -10.52
C HIS A 52 8.19 -13.44 -12.03
N ARG A 53 7.42 -14.28 -12.71
CA ARG A 53 7.16 -14.18 -14.15
C ARG A 53 6.43 -12.87 -14.50
N VAL A 54 5.35 -12.54 -13.77
CA VAL A 54 4.62 -11.30 -13.99
C VAL A 54 5.52 -10.09 -13.77
N TRP A 55 6.37 -10.12 -12.74
CA TRP A 55 7.35 -9.07 -12.54
C TRP A 55 8.36 -8.96 -13.70
N ALA A 56 8.91 -10.06 -14.17
CA ALA A 56 9.87 -10.07 -15.27
C ALA A 56 9.26 -9.53 -16.58
N GLU A 57 7.96 -9.75 -16.80
CA GLU A 57 7.24 -9.28 -17.98
C GLU A 57 6.81 -7.81 -17.88
N THR A 58 6.42 -7.35 -16.69
CA THR A 58 5.70 -6.07 -16.51
C THR A 58 6.33 -5.13 -15.50
N GLY A 59 7.31 -5.57 -14.72
CA GLY A 59 7.81 -4.83 -13.56
C GLY A 59 6.78 -4.64 -12.45
N LEU A 60 5.64 -5.36 -12.49
CA LEU A 60 4.44 -5.16 -11.65
C LEU A 60 3.81 -3.76 -11.82
N LEU A 61 4.02 -3.14 -13.01
CA LEU A 61 3.47 -1.85 -13.38
C LEU A 61 2.69 -2.02 -14.70
N THR A 62 1.38 -2.10 -14.58
CA THR A 62 0.44 -2.29 -15.71
C THR A 62 -0.67 -1.26 -15.64
N ASP A 63 -1.53 -1.23 -16.66
CA ASP A 63 -2.72 -0.35 -16.66
C ASP A 63 -3.71 -0.68 -15.52
N GLU A 64 -3.64 -1.91 -14.98
CA GLU A 64 -4.58 -2.42 -13.97
C GLU A 64 -3.96 -2.57 -12.57
N GLN A 65 -2.63 -2.57 -12.48
CA GLN A 65 -1.94 -2.77 -11.21
C GLN A 65 -0.60 -2.05 -11.17
N TRP A 66 -0.33 -1.34 -10.08
CA TRP A 66 0.98 -0.79 -9.77
C TRP A 66 1.45 -1.33 -8.42
N THR A 67 2.68 -1.85 -8.40
CA THR A 67 3.32 -2.32 -7.16
C THR A 67 4.73 -1.76 -7.09
N LEU A 68 5.01 -1.00 -6.04
CA LEU A 68 6.29 -0.34 -5.80
C LEU A 68 6.90 -0.81 -4.48
N ALA A 69 8.21 -0.95 -4.45
CA ALA A 69 8.95 -1.14 -3.21
C ALA A 69 8.89 0.13 -2.36
N ILE A 70 8.70 -0.05 -1.07
CA ILE A 70 8.93 0.97 -0.05
C ILE A 70 10.34 0.74 0.49
N THR A 71 11.17 1.78 0.48
CA THR A 71 12.54 1.69 0.97
C THR A 71 12.81 2.74 2.04
N THR A 72 13.69 2.40 2.99
CA THR A 72 14.30 3.35 3.93
C THR A 72 15.80 3.33 3.72
N ASP A 73 16.40 4.49 3.48
CA ASP A 73 17.84 4.64 3.22
C ASP A 73 18.36 3.68 2.12
N GLY A 74 17.48 3.38 1.13
CA GLY A 74 17.76 2.49 0.01
C GLY A 74 17.40 1.03 0.22
N GLU A 75 17.23 0.58 1.47
CA GLU A 75 16.91 -0.80 1.81
C GLU A 75 15.40 -1.08 1.70
N PHE A 76 15.04 -2.24 1.17
CA PHE A 76 13.65 -2.68 1.04
C PHE A 76 13.05 -2.91 2.43
N CYS A 77 11.92 -2.28 2.71
CA CYS A 77 11.19 -2.44 3.97
C CYS A 77 9.71 -2.81 3.80
N GLY A 78 9.24 -2.91 2.56
CA GLY A 78 7.86 -3.25 2.26
C GLY A 78 7.48 -2.92 0.83
N TYR A 79 6.19 -3.00 0.52
CA TYR A 79 5.66 -2.57 -0.77
C TYR A 79 4.35 -1.80 -0.61
N ALA A 80 4.07 -0.94 -1.58
CA ALA A 80 2.77 -0.32 -1.80
C ALA A 80 2.18 -0.86 -3.10
N ALA A 81 0.89 -1.15 -3.11
CA ALA A 81 0.19 -1.65 -4.28
C ALA A 81 -1.08 -0.85 -4.55
N ALA A 82 -1.41 -0.67 -5.82
CA ALA A 82 -2.66 -0.13 -6.30
C ALA A 82 -3.26 -1.08 -7.32
N MET A 83 -4.55 -1.33 -7.22
CA MET A 83 -5.33 -2.09 -8.19
C MET A 83 -6.40 -1.18 -8.77
N ARG A 84 -6.55 -1.21 -10.08
CA ARG A 84 -7.56 -0.42 -10.77
C ARG A 84 -8.92 -1.08 -10.62
N GLU A 85 -9.86 -0.34 -10.11
CA GLU A 85 -11.23 -0.74 -9.91
C GLU A 85 -12.17 0.35 -10.44
N GLY A 86 -13.48 0.14 -10.34
CA GLY A 86 -14.49 1.13 -10.70
C GLY A 86 -15.77 0.52 -11.20
N ALA A 87 -16.86 1.28 -11.05
CA ALA A 87 -18.19 0.88 -11.51
C ALA A 87 -18.29 0.82 -13.03
N SER A 88 -17.41 1.49 -13.77
CA SER A 88 -17.32 1.47 -15.23
C SER A 88 -15.95 1.95 -15.71
N PRO A 89 -15.58 1.71 -16.97
CA PRO A 89 -14.35 2.25 -17.55
C PRO A 89 -14.28 3.79 -17.53
N ALA A 90 -15.41 4.47 -17.44
CA ALA A 90 -15.48 5.93 -17.38
C ALA A 90 -15.31 6.49 -15.96
N ALA A 91 -15.38 5.65 -14.93
CA ALA A 91 -15.25 6.04 -13.53
C ALA A 91 -14.27 5.12 -12.78
N PRO A 92 -12.99 5.07 -13.21
CA PRO A 92 -11.99 4.27 -12.54
C PRO A 92 -11.55 4.93 -11.24
N HIS A 93 -11.16 4.11 -10.27
CA HIS A 93 -10.42 4.52 -9.09
C HIS A 93 -9.28 3.53 -8.82
N TRP A 94 -8.36 3.88 -7.92
CA TRP A 94 -7.36 2.95 -7.42
C TRP A 94 -7.73 2.49 -6.01
N SER A 95 -7.82 1.18 -5.82
CA SER A 95 -7.80 0.55 -4.50
C SER A 95 -6.35 0.36 -4.09
N ILE A 96 -5.94 0.95 -2.97
CA ILE A 96 -4.55 1.00 -2.55
C ILE A 96 -4.32 0.32 -1.21
N GLY A 97 -3.10 -0.17 -1.00
CA GLY A 97 -2.65 -0.70 0.28
C GLY A 97 -1.13 -0.73 0.36
N ALA A 98 -0.61 -0.89 1.56
CA ALA A 98 0.81 -1.08 1.79
C ALA A 98 1.04 -2.18 2.82
N GLN A 99 2.17 -2.87 2.68
CA GLN A 99 2.59 -3.89 3.61
C GLN A 99 4.07 -3.69 3.95
N LEU A 100 4.40 -3.73 5.23
CA LEU A 100 5.75 -3.55 5.74
C LEU A 100 6.28 -4.84 6.36
N LEU A 101 7.57 -5.06 6.23
CA LEU A 101 8.29 -6.06 7.01
C LEU A 101 8.10 -5.78 8.51
N PRO A 102 8.08 -6.81 9.37
CA PRO A 102 7.83 -6.66 10.80
C PRO A 102 8.71 -5.60 11.48
N GLU A 103 10.00 -5.56 11.16
CA GLU A 103 10.98 -4.63 11.71
C GLU A 103 10.78 -3.16 11.26
N ALA A 104 10.03 -2.95 10.19
CA ALA A 104 9.70 -1.61 9.68
C ALA A 104 8.38 -1.05 10.25
N ARG A 105 7.62 -1.87 10.97
CA ARG A 105 6.32 -1.46 11.55
C ARG A 105 6.52 -0.56 12.77
N GLY A 106 5.48 0.23 13.10
CA GLY A 106 5.50 1.09 14.29
C GLY A 106 6.38 2.34 14.21
N ARG A 107 7.08 2.59 13.08
CA ARG A 107 8.05 3.68 12.87
C ARG A 107 7.50 4.84 12.05
N GLY A 108 6.21 4.84 11.75
CA GLY A 108 5.58 5.87 10.90
C GLY A 108 5.86 5.71 9.40
N ILE A 109 6.59 4.66 8.99
CA ILE A 109 6.92 4.37 7.58
C ILE A 109 5.64 4.19 6.76
N GLY A 110 4.65 3.41 7.26
CA GLY A 110 3.38 3.17 6.58
C GLY A 110 2.62 4.47 6.25
N THR A 111 2.52 5.39 7.19
CA THR A 111 1.84 6.69 6.95
C THR A 111 2.54 7.49 5.86
N ARG A 112 3.88 7.57 5.91
CA ARG A 112 4.66 8.31 4.91
C ARG A 112 4.60 7.63 3.53
N ALA A 113 4.67 6.30 3.49
CA ALA A 113 4.55 5.54 2.25
C ALA A 113 3.18 5.71 1.58
N HIS A 114 2.09 5.63 2.34
CA HIS A 114 0.74 5.88 1.81
C HIS A 114 0.61 7.30 1.24
N ARG A 115 1.14 8.30 1.93
CA ARG A 115 1.13 9.68 1.44
C ARG A 115 1.90 9.82 0.12
N LEU A 116 3.13 9.35 0.06
CA LEU A 116 3.94 9.37 -1.16
C LEU A 116 3.25 8.63 -2.31
N PHE A 117 2.59 7.50 -1.99
CA PHE A 117 1.91 6.72 -3.01
C PHE A 117 0.63 7.38 -3.52
N ALA A 118 -0.15 8.01 -2.64
CA ALA A 118 -1.32 8.79 -3.01
C ALA A 118 -0.93 9.97 -3.90
N ASP A 119 0.11 10.73 -3.52
CA ASP A 119 0.67 11.83 -4.33
C ASP A 119 1.09 11.33 -5.70
N TYR A 120 1.82 10.21 -5.77
CA TYR A 120 2.28 9.61 -7.01
C TYR A 120 1.12 9.20 -7.91
N LEU A 121 0.10 8.52 -7.37
CA LEU A 121 -1.08 8.09 -8.12
C LEU A 121 -1.87 9.28 -8.67
N PHE A 122 -2.10 10.31 -7.87
CA PHE A 122 -2.78 11.52 -8.33
C PHE A 122 -1.96 12.33 -9.35
N ALA A 123 -0.64 12.31 -9.27
CA ALA A 123 0.21 12.98 -10.25
C ALA A 123 0.24 12.26 -11.62
N HIS A 124 0.15 10.92 -11.61
CA HIS A 124 0.38 10.09 -12.80
C HIS A 124 -0.85 9.35 -13.33
N SER A 125 -2.03 9.56 -12.73
CA SER A 125 -3.30 9.03 -13.24
C SER A 125 -4.42 10.05 -13.11
N PRO A 126 -5.43 10.07 -14.00
CA PRO A 126 -6.51 11.06 -13.96
C PRO A 126 -7.64 10.69 -12.99
N VAL A 127 -7.45 9.73 -12.09
CA VAL A 127 -8.48 9.28 -11.16
C VAL A 127 -8.87 10.40 -10.19
N MET A 128 -10.15 10.45 -9.85
CA MET A 128 -10.68 11.38 -8.86
C MET A 128 -10.55 10.83 -7.44
N ARG A 129 -10.47 9.49 -7.29
CA ARG A 129 -10.65 8.80 -6.03
C ARG A 129 -9.60 7.70 -5.84
N LEU A 130 -9.05 7.61 -4.65
CA LEU A 130 -8.36 6.45 -4.11
C LEU A 130 -9.23 5.81 -3.04
N GLU A 131 -9.27 4.49 -3.00
CA GLU A 131 -9.91 3.72 -1.94
C GLU A 131 -8.87 2.90 -1.18
N ALA A 132 -9.16 2.61 0.08
CA ALA A 132 -8.41 1.67 0.89
C ALA A 132 -9.37 0.91 1.80
N GLU A 133 -9.15 -0.38 1.95
CA GLU A 133 -9.95 -1.24 2.80
C GLU A 133 -9.07 -1.92 3.84
N THR A 134 -9.56 -2.01 5.06
CA THR A 134 -8.88 -2.76 6.11
C THR A 134 -9.88 -3.43 7.03
N GLU A 135 -9.48 -4.53 7.67
CA GLU A 135 -10.37 -5.18 8.65
C GLU A 135 -10.75 -4.23 9.78
N SER A 136 -11.98 -4.36 10.25
CA SER A 136 -12.51 -3.53 11.33
C SER A 136 -11.71 -3.65 12.63
N THR A 137 -10.97 -4.73 12.81
CA THR A 137 -10.06 -4.97 13.93
C THR A 137 -8.66 -4.41 13.74
N ASN A 138 -8.27 -4.05 12.51
CA ASN A 138 -6.95 -3.49 12.20
C ASN A 138 -6.90 -1.98 12.50
N LEU A 139 -6.89 -1.65 13.78
CA LEU A 139 -6.86 -0.24 14.23
C LEU A 139 -5.57 0.48 13.84
N ALA A 140 -4.49 -0.25 13.59
CA ALA A 140 -3.21 0.34 13.17
C ALA A 140 -3.33 0.95 11.78
N GLU A 141 -3.88 0.20 10.82
CA GLU A 141 -4.07 0.68 9.44
C GLU A 141 -5.13 1.78 9.37
N GLN A 142 -6.24 1.65 10.10
CA GLN A 142 -7.25 2.70 10.18
C GLN A 142 -6.62 4.05 10.58
N ARG A 143 -5.76 4.06 11.62
CA ARG A 143 -5.04 5.28 12.04
C ARG A 143 -4.05 5.79 11.00
N VAL A 144 -3.43 4.89 10.22
CA VAL A 144 -2.54 5.29 9.10
C VAL A 144 -3.36 6.04 8.05
N LEU A 145 -4.47 5.46 7.60
CA LEU A 145 -5.33 6.04 6.58
C LEU A 145 -5.89 7.42 7.02
N GLU A 146 -6.38 7.51 8.25
CA GLU A 146 -6.88 8.78 8.82
C GLU A 146 -5.79 9.87 8.87
N LYS A 147 -4.55 9.50 9.26
CA LYS A 147 -3.41 10.44 9.27
C LYS A 147 -2.96 10.89 7.89
N VAL A 148 -3.23 10.13 6.85
CA VAL A 148 -2.95 10.50 5.45
C VAL A 148 -4.02 11.44 4.90
N GLY A 149 -5.22 11.45 5.49
CA GLY A 149 -6.34 12.27 5.08
C GLY A 149 -7.49 11.48 4.47
N PHE A 150 -7.45 10.14 4.52
CA PHE A 150 -8.57 9.33 4.08
C PHE A 150 -9.77 9.51 4.99
N THR A 151 -10.94 9.62 4.38
CA THR A 151 -12.24 9.68 5.05
C THR A 151 -12.84 8.29 5.18
N ARG A 152 -13.28 7.92 6.38
CA ARG A 152 -14.01 6.67 6.63
C ARG A 152 -15.42 6.76 6.05
N GLU A 153 -15.78 5.86 5.15
CA GLU A 153 -17.10 5.86 4.50
C GLU A 153 -18.08 4.88 5.12
N GLY A 154 -17.60 3.73 5.60
CA GLY A 154 -18.51 2.74 6.17
C GLY A 154 -17.87 1.42 6.54
N VAL A 155 -18.72 0.47 6.92
CA VAL A 155 -18.35 -0.92 7.22
C VAL A 155 -19.06 -1.85 6.23
N GLN A 156 -18.30 -2.66 5.57
CA GLN A 156 -18.73 -3.76 4.71
C GLN A 156 -18.78 -5.03 5.55
N ARG A 157 -19.99 -5.45 5.92
CA ARG A 157 -20.16 -6.61 6.81
C ARG A 157 -19.87 -7.91 6.06
N ALA A 158 -19.19 -8.85 6.74
CA ALA A 158 -18.85 -10.18 6.19
C ALA A 158 -18.24 -10.13 4.79
N HIS A 159 -17.32 -9.19 4.58
CA HIS A 159 -16.76 -8.88 3.26
C HIS A 159 -15.61 -9.82 2.87
N THR A 160 -14.76 -10.19 3.81
CA THR A 160 -13.64 -11.10 3.55
C THR A 160 -13.71 -12.34 4.43
N PHE A 161 -13.22 -13.47 3.90
CA PHE A 161 -13.17 -14.74 4.64
C PHE A 161 -11.71 -15.09 4.94
N ARG A 162 -11.39 -15.26 6.23
CA ARG A 162 -10.05 -15.62 6.68
C ARG A 162 -10.10 -16.43 7.95
N ASP A 163 -9.23 -17.43 8.04
CA ASP A 163 -9.10 -18.32 9.22
C ASP A 163 -10.44 -18.94 9.68
N GLY A 164 -11.28 -19.33 8.69
CA GLY A 164 -12.58 -19.96 8.97
C GLY A 164 -13.72 -19.02 9.36
N GLU A 165 -13.50 -17.69 9.32
CA GLU A 165 -14.49 -16.69 9.72
C GLU A 165 -14.67 -15.58 8.69
N TRP A 166 -15.90 -15.06 8.61
CA TRP A 166 -16.19 -13.84 7.87
C TRP A 166 -15.80 -12.61 8.69
N ARG A 167 -15.08 -11.69 8.05
CA ARG A 167 -14.57 -10.47 8.65
C ARG A 167 -15.22 -9.24 8.03
N ASP A 168 -15.49 -8.24 8.85
CA ASP A 168 -15.96 -6.94 8.40
C ASP A 168 -14.77 -6.09 7.94
N MET A 169 -14.94 -5.39 6.82
CA MET A 169 -13.96 -4.42 6.32
C MET A 169 -14.46 -3.01 6.54
N VAL A 170 -13.54 -2.08 6.77
CA VAL A 170 -13.81 -0.65 6.82
C VAL A 170 -13.31 -0.03 5.52
N LEU A 171 -14.20 0.64 4.81
CA LEU A 171 -13.91 1.35 3.58
C LEU A 171 -13.49 2.79 3.91
N TYR A 172 -12.39 3.20 3.32
CA TYR A 172 -11.84 4.56 3.35
C TYR A 172 -11.67 5.11 1.94
N SER A 173 -11.77 6.42 1.79
CA SER A 173 -11.52 7.10 0.52
C SER A 173 -10.72 8.38 0.70
N LEU A 174 -9.96 8.72 -0.35
CA LEU A 174 -9.28 10.00 -0.50
C LEU A 174 -9.60 10.54 -1.89
N LEU A 175 -10.14 11.74 -1.96
CA LEU A 175 -10.42 12.41 -3.23
C LEU A 175 -9.24 13.29 -3.65
N ARG A 176 -9.06 13.47 -4.94
CA ARG A 176 -8.06 14.40 -5.51
C ARG A 176 -8.18 15.82 -4.96
N THR A 177 -9.38 16.21 -4.53
CA THR A 177 -9.69 17.55 -3.98
C THR A 177 -9.51 17.64 -2.48
N ASP A 178 -9.29 16.52 -1.80
CA ASP A 178 -9.09 16.51 -0.36
C ASP A 178 -7.67 16.98 -0.02
N PRO A 179 -7.48 17.70 1.09
CA PRO A 179 -6.15 18.06 1.54
C PRO A 179 -5.41 16.79 2.03
N LEU A 180 -4.19 16.58 1.56
CA LEU A 180 -3.27 15.64 2.21
C LEU A 180 -2.80 16.27 3.54
N VAL A 181 -2.99 15.57 4.64
CA VAL A 181 -2.72 16.07 6.00
C VAL A 181 -1.31 15.69 6.44
#